data_2efb12c81f0be72d3c0e733899dfc9c4
#
_entry.id   2efb12c81f0be72d3c0e733899dfc9c4
#
_cell.length_a   1.000
_cell.length_b   1.000
_cell.length_c   1.000
_cell.angle_alpha   90.00
_cell.angle_beta   90.00
_cell.angle_gamma   90.00
#
_symmetry.space_group_name_H-M   'P 1'
#
loop_
_entity.id
_entity.type
_entity.pdbx_description
1 polymer ?
#
loop_
_entity_poly.entity_id
_entity_poly.type
_entity_poly.pdbx_seq_one_letter_code
_entity_poly.pdbx_strand_id
1 'polypeptide(L)'
;EDFAAQLKGADEEIARRQREANEALQHAVDERRAQAEQQAGEIVRKAREDAAREHERVMEQAKGEISELMSAAAEKLVLSSTSDAYDKFLDTAEERKDNG
;
A
#
# COMPACT_ATOMS: atom_id res chain seq x y z
N GLU A 1 -23.61 49.02 -50.79
CA GLU A 1 -24.01 47.61 -50.88
C GLU A 1 -22.82 46.71 -50.69
N ASP A 2 -21.67 46.92 -51.37
CA ASP A 2 -20.46 46.10 -51.23
C ASP A 2 -19.87 46.20 -49.85
N PHE A 3 -19.90 47.37 -49.24
CA PHE A 3 -19.41 47.58 -47.89
C PHE A 3 -20.24 46.82 -46.85
N ALA A 4 -21.56 46.84 -46.96
CA ALA A 4 -22.44 46.09 -46.06
C ALA A 4 -22.25 44.57 -46.22
N ALA A 5 -22.06 44.09 -47.44
CA ALA A 5 -21.81 42.71 -47.75
C ALA A 5 -20.44 42.26 -47.14
N GLN A 6 -19.42 43.13 -47.23
CA GLN A 6 -18.10 42.88 -46.65
C GLN A 6 -18.15 42.84 -45.13
N LEU A 7 -18.92 43.76 -44.48
CA LEU A 7 -19.12 43.74 -43.04
C LEU A 7 -19.82 42.47 -42.58
N LYS A 8 -20.85 42.06 -43.28
CA LYS A 8 -21.59 40.82 -42.98
C LYS A 8 -20.70 39.59 -43.12
N GLY A 9 -19.89 39.55 -44.19
CA GLY A 9 -18.92 38.49 -44.38
C GLY A 9 -17.87 38.45 -43.30
N ALA A 10 -17.37 39.62 -42.85
CA ALA A 10 -16.42 39.72 -41.74
C ALA A 10 -17.03 39.26 -40.42
N ASP A 11 -18.28 39.62 -40.13
CA ASP A 11 -18.99 39.20 -38.93
C ASP A 11 -19.22 37.68 -38.91
N GLU A 12 -19.57 37.09 -40.05
CA GLU A 12 -19.74 35.66 -40.23
C GLU A 12 -18.40 34.91 -40.00
N GLU A 13 -17.32 35.45 -40.52
CA GLU A 13 -15.99 34.91 -40.38
C GLU A 13 -15.55 34.94 -38.92
N ILE A 14 -15.78 36.04 -38.21
CA ILE A 14 -15.47 36.18 -36.79
C ILE A 14 -16.28 35.16 -35.99
N ALA A 15 -17.57 35.05 -36.24
CA ALA A 15 -18.46 34.10 -35.57
C ALA A 15 -17.99 32.64 -35.80
N ARG A 16 -17.59 32.32 -37.00
CA ARG A 16 -17.06 31.02 -37.37
C ARG A 16 -15.79 30.71 -36.60
N ARG A 17 -14.84 31.64 -36.55
CA ARG A 17 -13.57 31.49 -35.84
C ARG A 17 -13.77 31.35 -34.34
N GLN A 18 -14.73 32.09 -33.76
CA GLN A 18 -15.08 31.97 -32.37
C GLN A 18 -15.64 30.58 -32.04
N ARG A 19 -16.52 30.05 -32.90
CA ARG A 19 -17.04 28.68 -32.72
C ARG A 19 -15.95 27.63 -32.80
N GLU A 20 -15.07 27.75 -33.81
CA GLU A 20 -13.95 26.84 -33.98
C GLU A 20 -13.00 26.89 -32.78
N ALA A 21 -12.71 28.10 -32.28
CA ALA A 21 -11.85 28.28 -31.09
C ALA A 21 -12.50 27.68 -29.83
N ASN A 22 -13.82 27.88 -29.66
CA ASN A 22 -14.54 27.31 -28.53
C ASN A 22 -14.59 25.78 -28.59
N GLU A 23 -14.82 25.22 -29.78
CA GLU A 23 -14.78 23.76 -29.99
C GLU A 23 -13.39 23.19 -29.71
N ALA A 24 -12.35 23.85 -30.20
CA ALA A 24 -10.97 23.43 -29.94
C ALA A 24 -10.62 23.50 -28.46
N LEU A 25 -11.07 24.55 -27.77
CA LEU A 25 -10.87 24.69 -26.34
C LEU A 25 -11.60 23.59 -25.55
N GLN A 26 -12.86 23.32 -25.92
CA GLN A 26 -13.65 22.27 -25.28
C GLN A 26 -12.99 20.90 -25.46
N HIS A 27 -12.54 20.62 -26.69
CA HIS A 27 -11.81 19.38 -26.98
C HIS A 27 -10.54 19.26 -26.14
N ALA A 28 -9.75 20.34 -26.02
CA ALA A 28 -8.55 20.37 -25.23
C ALA A 28 -8.82 20.15 -23.74
N VAL A 29 -9.89 20.74 -23.21
CA VAL A 29 -10.32 20.56 -21.82
C VAL A 29 -10.74 19.11 -21.57
N ASP A 30 -11.56 18.55 -22.47
CA ASP A 30 -12.02 17.16 -22.36
C ASP A 30 -10.86 16.17 -22.40
N GLU A 31 -9.90 16.41 -23.31
CA GLU A 31 -8.71 15.57 -23.42
C GLU A 31 -7.83 15.65 -22.15
N ARG A 32 -7.63 16.86 -21.64
CA ARG A 32 -6.89 17.02 -20.39
C ARG A 32 -7.57 16.36 -19.20
N ARG A 33 -8.88 16.45 -19.14
CA ARG A 33 -9.66 15.78 -18.11
C ARG A 33 -9.50 14.26 -18.20
N ALA A 34 -9.60 13.70 -19.40
CA ALA A 34 -9.42 12.27 -19.62
C ALA A 34 -8.02 11.81 -19.20
N GLN A 35 -6.98 12.57 -19.55
CA GLN A 35 -5.61 12.29 -19.14
C GLN A 35 -5.44 12.36 -17.63
N ALA A 36 -6.03 13.37 -16.99
CA ALA A 36 -5.96 13.54 -15.54
C ALA A 36 -6.66 12.39 -14.82
N GLU A 37 -7.80 11.95 -15.30
CA GLU A 37 -8.53 10.81 -14.75
C GLU A 37 -7.72 9.51 -14.88
N GLN A 38 -7.10 9.31 -16.03
CA GLN A 38 -6.23 8.16 -16.27
C GLN A 38 -5.02 8.16 -15.31
N GLN A 39 -4.35 9.30 -15.18
CA GLN A 39 -3.21 9.44 -14.26
C GLN A 39 -3.63 9.21 -12.81
N ALA A 40 -4.76 9.77 -12.40
CA ALA A 40 -5.30 9.58 -11.06
C ALA A 40 -5.61 8.10 -10.81
N GLY A 41 -6.19 7.41 -11.79
CA GLY A 41 -6.47 5.98 -11.72
C GLY A 41 -5.20 5.15 -11.55
N GLU A 42 -4.13 5.48 -12.29
CA GLU A 42 -2.84 4.81 -12.18
C GLU A 42 -2.18 5.06 -10.83
N ILE A 43 -2.24 6.28 -10.31
CA ILE A 43 -1.71 6.62 -8.99
C ILE A 43 -2.42 5.81 -7.91
N VAL A 44 -3.75 5.74 -7.96
CA VAL A 44 -4.53 4.97 -6.99
C VAL A 44 -4.22 3.48 -7.09
N ARG A 45 -4.14 2.94 -8.30
CA ARG A 45 -3.79 1.53 -8.53
C ARG A 45 -2.43 1.20 -7.95
N LYS A 46 -1.43 2.03 -8.25
CA LYS A 46 -0.06 1.85 -7.76
C LYS A 46 0.00 1.96 -6.24
N ALA A 47 -0.69 2.93 -5.67
CA ALA A 47 -0.75 3.09 -4.22
C ALA A 47 -1.37 1.88 -3.54
N ARG A 48 -2.41 1.29 -4.12
CA ARG A 48 -3.04 0.07 -3.60
C ARG A 48 -2.11 -1.14 -3.70
N GLU A 49 -1.40 -1.28 -4.81
CA GLU A 49 -0.41 -2.35 -4.96
C GLU A 49 0.74 -2.22 -3.96
N ASP A 50 1.25 -1.00 -3.78
CA ASP A 50 2.31 -0.72 -2.83
C ASP A 50 1.84 -0.98 -1.39
N ALA A 51 0.62 -0.58 -1.06
CA ALA A 51 0.02 -0.84 0.25
C ALA A 51 -0.18 -2.34 0.50
N ALA A 52 -0.59 -3.09 -0.51
CA ALA A 52 -0.75 -4.55 -0.41
C ALA A 52 0.59 -5.24 -0.16
N ARG A 53 1.64 -4.83 -0.88
CA ARG A 53 3.00 -5.35 -0.69
C ARG A 53 3.55 -5.02 0.69
N GLU A 54 3.33 -3.79 1.15
CA GLU A 54 3.77 -3.37 2.47
C GLU A 54 3.04 -4.13 3.58
N HIS A 55 1.73 -4.34 3.41
CA HIS A 55 0.94 -5.15 4.33
C HIS A 55 1.48 -6.59 4.41
N GLU A 56 1.75 -7.21 3.26
CA GLU A 56 2.32 -8.56 3.20
C GLU A 56 3.69 -8.63 3.87
N ARG A 57 4.54 -7.63 3.61
CA ARG A 57 5.86 -7.53 4.23
C ARG A 57 5.77 -7.42 5.75
N VAL A 58 4.88 -6.58 6.25
CA VAL A 58 4.65 -6.40 7.69
C VAL A 58 4.12 -7.70 8.32
N MET A 59 3.19 -8.37 7.64
CA MET A 59 2.63 -9.64 8.12
C MET A 59 3.69 -10.74 8.17
N GLU A 60 4.54 -10.86 7.17
CA GLU A 60 5.65 -11.82 7.14
C GLU A 60 6.66 -11.54 8.25
N GLN A 61 7.01 -10.27 8.46
CA GLN A 61 7.89 -9.86 9.53
C GLN A 61 7.29 -10.18 10.90
N ALA A 62 6.01 -9.89 11.10
CA ALA A 62 5.31 -10.19 12.35
C ALA A 62 5.25 -11.70 12.62
N LYS A 63 4.99 -12.50 11.60
CA LYS A 63 5.02 -13.97 11.71
C LYS A 63 6.40 -14.49 12.12
N GLY A 64 7.45 -13.92 11.52
CA GLY A 64 8.83 -14.26 11.87
C GLY A 64 9.16 -13.93 13.31
N GLU A 65 8.79 -12.74 13.77
CA GLU A 65 9.00 -12.31 15.15
C GLU A 65 8.23 -13.16 16.16
N ILE A 66 6.96 -13.48 15.85
CA ILE A 66 6.14 -14.36 16.68
C ILE A 66 6.76 -15.75 16.75
N SER A 67 7.21 -16.29 15.63
CA SER A 67 7.88 -17.60 15.57
C SER A 67 9.13 -17.64 16.41
N GLU A 68 9.98 -16.61 16.33
CA GLU A 68 11.18 -16.48 17.14
C GLU A 68 10.85 -16.39 18.64
N LEU A 69 9.83 -15.61 18.98
CA LEU A 69 9.40 -15.46 20.36
C LEU A 69 8.85 -16.77 20.91
N MET A 70 8.08 -17.52 20.13
CA MET A 70 7.55 -18.81 20.52
C MET A 70 8.66 -19.85 20.70
N SER A 71 9.66 -19.84 19.81
CA SER A 71 10.83 -20.72 19.93
C SER A 71 11.64 -20.41 21.19
N ALA A 72 11.87 -19.12 21.46
CA ALA A 72 12.59 -18.70 22.66
C ALA A 72 11.84 -19.08 23.94
N ALA A 73 10.50 -18.90 23.94
CA ALA A 73 9.66 -19.29 25.06
C ALA A 73 9.66 -20.81 25.29
N ALA A 74 9.62 -21.59 24.20
CA ALA A 74 9.70 -23.06 24.27
C ALA A 74 11.04 -23.54 24.82
N GLU A 75 12.14 -22.95 24.37
CA GLU A 75 13.48 -23.25 24.88
C GLU A 75 13.59 -22.95 26.37
N LYS A 76 13.10 -21.79 26.78
CA LYS A 76 13.10 -21.38 28.18
C LYS A 76 12.28 -22.33 29.03
N LEU A 77 11.14 -22.79 28.55
CA LEU A 77 10.31 -23.75 29.25
C LEU A 77 10.98 -25.11 29.38
N VAL A 78 11.63 -25.60 28.34
CA VAL A 78 12.40 -26.86 28.35
C VAL A 78 13.54 -26.78 29.34
N LEU A 79 14.32 -25.70 29.30
CA LEU A 79 15.45 -25.51 30.26
C LEU A 79 14.97 -25.44 31.69
N SER A 80 13.86 -24.76 31.95
CA SER A 80 13.25 -24.67 33.27
C SER A 80 12.79 -26.05 33.76
N SER A 81 12.11 -26.82 32.91
CA SER A 81 11.67 -28.18 33.22
C SER A 81 12.83 -29.13 33.47
N THR A 82 13.89 -29.01 32.69
CA THR A 82 15.13 -29.85 32.86
C THR A 82 15.82 -29.51 34.16
N SER A 83 15.92 -28.23 34.52
CA SER A 83 16.52 -27.77 35.78
C SER A 83 15.73 -28.28 36.98
N ASP A 84 14.38 -28.18 36.93
CA ASP A 84 13.52 -28.71 37.99
C ASP A 84 13.65 -30.21 38.16
N ALA A 85 13.71 -30.95 37.05
CA ALA A 85 13.92 -32.41 37.10
C ALA A 85 15.27 -32.78 37.70
N TYR A 86 16.32 -32.03 37.37
CA TYR A 86 17.65 -32.20 37.90
C TYR A 86 17.71 -31.93 39.43
N ASP A 87 17.07 -30.85 39.86
CA ASP A 87 16.96 -30.51 41.27
C ASP A 87 16.23 -31.59 42.07
N LYS A 88 15.13 -32.11 41.54
CA LYS A 88 14.40 -33.24 42.16
C LYS A 88 15.25 -34.50 42.24
N PHE A 89 16.04 -34.76 41.21
CA PHE A 89 16.95 -35.90 41.21
C PHE A 89 18.02 -35.77 42.33
N LEU A 90 18.61 -34.60 42.47
CA LEU A 90 19.57 -34.30 43.52
C LEU A 90 18.97 -34.44 44.90
N ASP A 91 17.78 -33.94 45.14
CA ASP A 91 17.07 -34.05 46.39
C ASP A 91 16.82 -35.51 46.75
N THR A 92 16.38 -36.33 45.82
CA THR A 92 16.18 -37.76 45.99
C THR A 92 17.49 -38.49 46.31
N ALA A 93 18.60 -38.15 45.64
CA ALA A 93 19.92 -38.71 45.89
C ALA A 93 20.43 -38.37 47.28
N GLU A 94 20.23 -37.15 47.75
CA GLU A 94 20.60 -36.73 49.10
C GLU A 94 19.79 -37.47 50.16
N GLU A 95 18.48 -37.63 49.97
CA GLU A 95 17.62 -38.38 50.87
C GLU A 95 18.07 -39.85 50.99
N ARG A 96 18.41 -40.49 49.87
CA ARG A 96 18.92 -41.85 49.84
C ARG A 96 20.27 -41.97 50.56
N LYS A 97 21.12 -40.98 50.43
CA LYS A 97 22.44 -40.95 51.09
C LYS A 97 22.31 -40.81 52.60
N ASP A 98 21.33 -39.98 53.05
CA ASP A 98 21.11 -39.80 54.48
C ASP A 98 20.45 -41.02 55.15
N ASN A 99 19.63 -41.77 54.41
CA ASN A 99 18.95 -42.98 54.90
C ASN A 99 19.75 -44.28 54.74
N GLY A 100 20.85 -44.19 54.00
CA GLY A 100 21.67 -45.33 53.75
C GLY A 100 22.89 -45.31 54.58
#